data_b13a0425c734b73598184803e184a875
#
_entry.id   b13a0425c734b73598184803e184a875
#
_cell.length_a   1.000
_cell.length_b   1.000
_cell.length_c   1.000
_cell.angle_alpha   90.00
_cell.angle_beta   90.00
_cell.angle_gamma   90.00
#
_symmetry.space_group_name_H-M   'P 1'
#
loop_
_entity.id
_entity.type
_entity.pdbx_description
1 polymer ?
#
loop_
_entity_poly.entity_id
_entity_poly.type
_entity_poly.pdbx_seq_one_letter_code
_entity_poly.pdbx_strand_id
1 'polypeptide(L)' 'DDAVVIESLMALGYSAVESRQALNGLQDASDLSVEERIRLALQQFGGGD' A
#
# COMPACT_ATOMS: atom_id res chain seq x y z
N ASP A 1 -3.48 2.36 -9.93
CA ASP A 1 -3.05 1.05 -10.38
C ASP A 1 -2.31 0.34 -9.28
N ASP A 2 -2.75 -0.87 -8.97
CA ASP A 2 -2.18 -1.63 -7.86
C ASP A 2 -0.70 -1.93 -8.08
N ALA A 3 -0.31 -2.15 -9.32
CA ALA A 3 1.08 -2.48 -9.59
C ALA A 3 2.00 -1.32 -9.20
N VAL A 4 1.57 -0.11 -9.45
CA VAL A 4 2.38 1.05 -9.09
C VAL A 4 2.52 1.14 -7.57
N VAL A 5 1.45 0.89 -6.85
CA VAL A 5 1.50 0.93 -5.40
C VAL A 5 2.45 -0.14 -4.87
N ILE A 6 2.33 -1.35 -5.41
CA ILE A 6 3.19 -2.44 -4.97
C ILE A 6 4.66 -2.12 -5.25
N GLU A 7 4.95 -1.61 -6.44
CA GLU A 7 6.32 -1.26 -6.76
C GLU A 7 6.87 -0.18 -5.85
N SER A 8 6.03 0.80 -5.52
CA SER A 8 6.44 1.87 -4.63
C SER A 8 6.77 1.34 -3.24
N LEU A 9 5.94 0.44 -2.74
CA LEU A 9 6.18 -0.14 -1.42
C LEU A 9 7.44 -0.99 -1.41
N MET A 10 7.65 -1.74 -2.49
CA MET A 10 8.86 -2.54 -2.58
C MET A 10 10.11 -1.67 -2.64
N ALA A 11 10.02 -0.53 -3.29
CA ALA A 11 11.14 0.40 -3.33
C ALA A 11 11.47 0.94 -1.94
N LEU A 12 10.50 0.95 -1.05
CA LEU A 12 10.71 1.38 0.32
C LEU A 12 11.23 0.26 1.21
N GLY A 13 11.32 -0.96 0.68
CA GLY A 13 11.90 -2.06 1.44
C GLY A 13 10.91 -3.15 1.82
N TYR A 14 9.65 -3.02 1.44
CA TYR A 14 8.66 -4.04 1.75
C TYR A 14 8.67 -5.14 0.71
N SER A 15 8.27 -6.33 1.12
CA SER A 15 8.20 -7.44 0.18
C SER A 15 6.95 -7.34 -0.69
N ALA A 16 6.95 -8.09 -1.78
CA ALA A 16 5.77 -8.13 -2.64
C ALA A 16 4.55 -8.68 -1.90
N VAL A 17 4.79 -9.68 -1.05
CA VAL A 17 3.70 -10.28 -0.29
C VAL A 17 3.13 -9.26 0.71
N GLU A 18 4.01 -8.57 1.41
CA GLU A 18 3.56 -7.55 2.35
C GLU A 18 2.79 -6.43 1.65
N SER A 19 3.31 -6.00 0.52
CA SER A 19 2.67 -4.93 -0.23
C SER A 19 1.27 -5.35 -0.69
N ARG A 20 1.16 -6.59 -1.15
CA ARG A 20 -0.12 -7.08 -1.63
C ARG A 20 -1.12 -7.22 -0.49
N GLN A 21 -0.66 -7.67 0.67
CA GLN A 21 -1.53 -7.78 1.83
C GLN A 21 -2.02 -6.41 2.28
N ALA A 22 -1.14 -5.42 2.23
CA ALA A 22 -1.55 -4.07 2.60
C ALA A 22 -2.64 -3.55 1.66
N LEU A 23 -2.49 -3.82 0.37
CA LEU A 23 -3.52 -3.40 -0.58
C LEU A 23 -4.84 -4.09 -0.32
N ASN A 24 -4.79 -5.38 0.01
CA ASN A 24 -6.02 -6.10 0.28
C ASN A 24 -6.76 -5.53 1.48
N GLY A 25 -6.05 -4.88 2.38
CA GLY A 25 -6.67 -4.26 3.53
C GLY A 25 -7.28 -2.90 3.24
N LEU A 26 -7.05 -2.37 2.05
CA LEU A 26 -7.61 -1.07 1.68
C LEU A 26 -8.95 -1.29 0.99
N GLN A 27 -10.02 -1.11 1.73
CA GLN A 27 -11.35 -1.26 1.18
C GLN A 27 -11.76 0.03 0.50
N ASP A 28 -12.46 -0.11 -0.62
CA ASP A 28 -12.99 1.05 -1.34
C ASP A 28 -11.90 1.99 -1.79
N ALA A 29 -10.72 1.43 -2.10
CA ALA A 29 -9.59 2.25 -2.47
C ALA A 29 -9.61 2.66 -3.93
N SER A 30 -10.60 2.22 -4.69
CA SER A 30 -10.61 2.50 -6.12
C SER A 30 -10.72 3.99 -6.42
N ASP A 31 -11.27 4.75 -5.49
CA ASP A 31 -11.41 6.20 -5.68
C ASP A 31 -10.20 6.98 -5.20
N LEU A 32 -9.24 6.30 -4.62
CA LEU A 32 -8.08 6.99 -4.05
C LEU A 32 -6.97 7.09 -5.07
N SER A 33 -6.19 8.15 -4.94
CA SER A 33 -5.00 8.29 -5.76
C SER A 33 -3.94 7.28 -5.34
N VAL A 34 -2.93 7.12 -6.20
CA VAL A 34 -1.83 6.23 -5.87
C VAL A 34 -1.16 6.67 -4.58
N GLU A 35 -0.95 7.98 -4.43
CA GLU A 35 -0.30 8.49 -3.24
C GLU A 35 -1.09 8.15 -1.98
N GLU A 36 -2.40 8.29 -2.05
CA GLU A 36 -3.23 7.98 -0.88
C GLU A 36 -3.21 6.51 -0.56
N ARG A 37 -3.21 5.67 -1.58
CA ARG A 37 -3.13 4.23 -1.35
C ARG A 37 -1.82 3.86 -0.68
N ILE A 38 -0.72 4.46 -1.13
CA ILE A 38 0.57 4.18 -0.53
C ILE A 38 0.56 4.61 0.93
N ARG A 39 0.00 5.77 1.21
CA ARG A 39 -0.05 6.26 2.59
C ARG A 39 -0.83 5.32 3.49
N LEU A 40 -1.99 4.88 3.02
CA LEU A 40 -2.81 3.98 3.82
C LEU A 40 -2.14 2.63 3.99
N ALA A 41 -1.47 2.15 2.96
CA ALA A 41 -0.75 0.89 3.05
C ALA A 41 0.35 0.98 4.10
N LEU A 42 1.07 2.10 4.12
CA LEU A 42 2.13 2.28 5.09
C LEU A 42 1.59 2.29 6.51
N GLN A 43 0.41 2.84 6.70
CA GLN A 43 -0.20 2.84 8.03
C GLN A 43 -0.45 1.42 8.53
N GLN A 44 -0.76 0.50 7.63
CA GLN A 44 -1.02 -0.86 8.02
C GLN A 44 0.24 -1.59 8.48
N PHE A 45 1.39 -1.11 8.08
CA PHE A 45 2.64 -1.72 8.50
C PHE A 45 3.05 -1.31 9.92
N GLY A 46 2.14 -0.68 10.63
CA GLY A 46 2.43 -0.36 11.99
C GLY A 46 2.85 1.07 12.19
N GLY A 47 2.88 1.83 11.15
CA GLY A 47 3.26 3.21 11.28
C GLY A 47 2.22 4.07 11.96
N GLY A 48 1.09 3.48 12.25
CA GLY A 48 0.02 4.25 12.85
C GLY A 48 0.18 4.50 14.32
N ASP A 49 1.18 3.95 14.89
CA ASP A 49 1.29 4.11 16.32
C ASP A 49 1.83 5.45 16.72
#